data_5aef047e1df439f3583bb7b7939570e6
#
_entry.id   5aef047e1df439f3583bb7b7939570e6
#
_cell.length_a   1.000
_cell.length_b   1.000
_cell.length_c   1.000
_cell.angle_alpha   90.00
_cell.angle_beta   90.00
_cell.angle_gamma   90.00
#
_symmetry.space_group_name_H-M   'P 1'
#
loop_
_entity.id
_entity.type
_entity.pdbx_description
1 polymer ?
#
loop_
_entity_poly.entity_id
_entity_poly.type
_entity_poly.pdbx_seq_one_letter_code
_entity_poly.pdbx_strand_id
1 'polypeptide(L)'
;MLVMILAVAVLAGVYVYKALGYRNTYFPHTVINGMDVSGKTVEEVKELIASGVNGYGLVLKLRDEEQETINGEEIGLHTVFDGSLEEIIRQQNPFRWPRYLLKGPSYDIKTMIAYDADALAQTLGGLSCFDSSRAVLPSDAYLSDYVSGQGYSIVPETEGTTLDMDKVRAQVDEAISSLAPELDLDALGCYKSPSIRRGNTSLAAARDARNRYVNMTVTYTFGSKTEVLDGDEIHEWLVSDGEQVSIDPDQAAAYVKSLASKYNTAYRKRSF
;
A
#
# COMPACT_ATOMS: atom_id res chain seq x y z
N MET A 1 4.83 68.01 3.41
CA MET A 1 6.25 67.56 3.25
C MET A 1 6.81 66.99 4.55
N LEU A 2 6.76 67.69 5.67
CA LEU A 2 7.33 67.29 6.97
C LEU A 2 6.76 65.96 7.49
N VAL A 3 5.43 65.76 7.43
CA VAL A 3 4.72 64.52 7.86
C VAL A 3 5.17 63.32 7.04
N MET A 4 5.37 63.49 5.75
CA MET A 4 5.83 62.42 4.87
C MET A 4 7.31 62.01 5.17
N ILE A 5 8.14 62.99 5.47
CA ILE A 5 9.54 62.73 5.88
C ILE A 5 9.58 61.95 7.22
N LEU A 6 8.75 62.37 8.18
CA LEU A 6 8.64 61.71 9.47
C LEU A 6 8.14 60.24 9.31
N ALA A 7 7.13 60.02 8.46
CA ALA A 7 6.61 58.68 8.17
C ALA A 7 7.67 57.78 7.55
N VAL A 8 8.45 58.28 6.58
CA VAL A 8 9.56 57.55 5.96
C VAL A 8 10.63 57.22 6.98
N ALA A 9 10.99 58.16 7.86
CA ALA A 9 11.99 57.96 8.91
C ALA A 9 11.52 56.86 9.90
N VAL A 10 10.25 56.84 10.30
CA VAL A 10 9.69 55.80 11.17
C VAL A 10 9.72 54.42 10.47
N LEU A 11 9.33 54.35 9.20
CA LEU A 11 9.36 53.10 8.42
C LEU A 11 10.78 52.58 8.27
N ALA A 12 11.72 53.45 7.99
CA ALA A 12 13.16 53.09 7.92
C ALA A 12 13.68 52.57 9.28
N GLY A 13 13.28 53.25 10.38
CA GLY A 13 13.61 52.81 11.73
C GLY A 13 13.07 51.43 12.05
N VAL A 14 11.80 51.17 11.75
CA VAL A 14 11.18 49.84 11.92
C VAL A 14 11.84 48.77 11.05
N TYR A 15 12.17 49.14 9.79
CA TYR A 15 12.86 48.21 8.88
C TYR A 15 14.21 47.76 9.44
N VAL A 16 15.05 48.73 9.89
CA VAL A 16 16.37 48.43 10.46
C VAL A 16 16.24 47.68 11.79
N TYR A 17 15.31 48.07 12.65
CA TYR A 17 15.08 47.41 13.94
C TYR A 17 14.72 45.93 13.73
N LYS A 18 13.79 45.63 12.82
CA LYS A 18 13.42 44.26 12.45
C LYS A 18 14.63 43.52 11.84
N ALA A 19 15.35 44.12 10.94
CA ALA A 19 16.55 43.53 10.33
C ALA A 19 17.63 43.15 11.38
N LEU A 20 17.83 43.98 12.40
CA LEU A 20 18.76 43.66 13.48
C LEU A 20 18.29 42.44 14.32
N GLY A 21 16.99 42.30 14.53
CA GLY A 21 16.43 41.09 15.18
C GLY A 21 16.72 39.81 14.41
N TYR A 22 16.59 39.85 13.09
CA TYR A 22 16.83 38.68 12.21
C TYR A 22 18.33 38.36 12.01
N ARG A 23 19.25 38.96 12.74
CA ARG A 23 20.64 38.51 12.79
C ARG A 23 20.82 37.22 13.57
N ASN A 24 19.92 36.98 14.57
CA ASN A 24 20.06 35.87 15.50
C ASN A 24 18.77 34.98 15.50
N THR A 25 17.76 35.32 14.70
CA THR A 25 16.51 34.57 14.62
C THR A 25 16.18 34.26 13.17
N TYR A 26 15.45 33.16 12.97
CA TYR A 26 14.94 32.76 11.65
C TYR A 26 13.93 33.77 11.11
N PHE A 27 13.84 33.86 9.78
CA PHE A 27 12.85 34.71 9.11
C PHE A 27 11.41 34.25 9.40
N PRO A 28 10.41 35.16 9.20
CA PRO A 28 9.00 34.76 9.27
C PRO A 28 8.70 33.60 8.32
N HIS A 29 7.81 32.71 8.76
CA HIS A 29 7.37 31.54 7.99
C HIS A 29 8.53 30.60 7.59
N THR A 30 9.65 30.62 8.31
CA THR A 30 10.71 29.63 8.12
C THR A 30 10.26 28.28 8.68
N VAL A 31 10.40 27.24 7.85
CA VAL A 31 10.07 25.86 8.21
C VAL A 31 11.36 25.02 8.10
N ILE A 32 11.64 24.20 9.13
CA ILE A 32 12.73 23.23 9.13
C ILE A 32 12.12 21.86 9.43
N ASN A 33 12.28 20.90 8.53
CA ASN A 33 11.71 19.54 8.63
C ASN A 33 10.21 19.55 9.01
N GLY A 34 9.43 20.45 8.40
CA GLY A 34 7.99 20.60 8.69
C GLY A 34 7.66 21.42 9.94
N MET A 35 8.63 21.75 10.80
CA MET A 35 8.44 22.55 12.01
C MET A 35 8.53 24.05 11.71
N ASP A 36 7.57 24.85 12.20
CA ASP A 36 7.64 26.31 12.13
C ASP A 36 8.63 26.86 13.17
N VAL A 37 9.69 27.44 12.68
CA VAL A 37 10.77 28.05 13.48
C VAL A 37 10.79 29.59 13.34
N SER A 38 9.72 30.20 12.86
CA SER A 38 9.61 31.64 12.63
C SER A 38 9.99 32.46 13.85
N GLY A 39 10.96 33.34 13.69
CA GLY A 39 11.40 34.28 14.76
C GLY A 39 12.12 33.62 15.93
N LYS A 40 12.37 32.32 15.90
CA LYS A 40 13.12 31.59 16.94
C LYS A 40 14.62 31.76 16.76
N THR A 41 15.38 31.69 17.85
CA THR A 41 16.84 31.55 17.84
C THR A 41 17.23 30.10 17.55
N VAL A 42 18.51 29.84 17.29
CA VAL A 42 19.04 28.48 17.12
C VAL A 42 18.81 27.63 18.39
N GLU A 43 19.06 28.24 19.55
CA GLU A 43 18.91 27.58 20.86
C GLU A 43 17.45 27.15 21.09
N GLU A 44 16.49 28.06 20.82
CA GLU A 44 15.06 27.72 20.94
C GLU A 44 14.63 26.62 19.98
N VAL A 45 15.23 26.54 18.78
CA VAL A 45 14.97 25.46 17.83
C VAL A 45 15.57 24.15 18.31
N LYS A 46 16.81 24.16 18.86
CA LYS A 46 17.42 22.98 19.47
C LYS A 46 16.61 22.43 20.64
N GLU A 47 16.10 23.30 21.50
CA GLU A 47 15.23 22.93 22.61
C GLU A 47 13.89 22.35 22.11
N LEU A 48 13.32 22.93 21.06
CA LEU A 48 12.10 22.41 20.44
C LEU A 48 12.31 21.00 19.89
N ILE A 49 13.41 20.76 19.19
CA ILE A 49 13.77 19.43 18.66
C ILE A 49 14.02 18.45 19.81
N ALA A 50 14.79 18.85 20.81
CA ALA A 50 15.08 18.01 21.97
C ALA A 50 13.81 17.64 22.74
N SER A 51 12.87 18.58 22.89
CA SER A 51 11.58 18.30 23.53
C SER A 51 10.71 17.35 22.70
N GLY A 52 10.80 17.41 21.37
CA GLY A 52 10.12 16.49 20.46
C GLY A 52 10.69 15.07 20.50
N VAL A 53 12.00 14.93 20.77
CA VAL A 53 12.66 13.63 20.92
C VAL A 53 12.33 12.98 22.27
N ASN A 54 12.24 13.81 23.34
CA ASN A 54 11.89 13.30 24.66
C ASN A 54 10.45 12.79 24.70
N GLY A 55 10.27 11.49 24.99
CA GLY A 55 8.99 10.85 25.01
C GLY A 55 8.37 10.59 23.63
N TYR A 56 9.17 10.68 22.56
CA TYR A 56 8.72 10.34 21.21
C TYR A 56 8.29 8.88 21.14
N GLY A 57 7.15 8.67 20.52
CA GLY A 57 6.63 7.37 20.15
C GLY A 57 5.98 7.43 18.77
N LEU A 58 6.39 6.56 17.87
CA LEU A 58 5.79 6.40 16.57
C LEU A 58 4.68 5.36 16.64
N VAL A 59 3.44 5.76 16.42
CA VAL A 59 2.29 4.86 16.34
C VAL A 59 2.18 4.29 14.93
N LEU A 60 2.32 2.98 14.80
CA LEU A 60 2.07 2.24 13.57
C LEU A 60 0.60 1.86 13.52
N LYS A 61 -0.14 2.39 12.57
CA LYS A 61 -1.53 2.00 12.29
C LYS A 61 -1.52 0.83 11.31
N LEU A 62 -2.13 -0.27 11.72
CA LEU A 62 -2.23 -1.51 10.98
C LEU A 62 -3.63 -1.67 10.38
N ARG A 63 -3.83 -2.70 9.56
CA ARG A 63 -5.17 -3.13 9.15
C ARG A 63 -6.01 -3.51 10.37
N ASP A 64 -7.33 -3.49 10.19
CA ASP A 64 -8.31 -3.89 11.22
C ASP A 64 -8.26 -3.04 12.51
N GLU A 65 -7.83 -1.76 12.38
CA GLU A 65 -7.72 -0.80 13.49
C GLU A 65 -6.73 -1.18 14.59
N GLU A 66 -5.89 -2.18 14.36
CA GLU A 66 -4.79 -2.52 15.27
C GLU A 66 -3.70 -1.45 15.23
N GLN A 67 -2.99 -1.29 16.35
CA GLN A 67 -1.90 -0.31 16.49
C GLN A 67 -0.77 -0.89 17.29
N GLU A 68 0.45 -0.51 16.92
CA GLU A 68 1.67 -0.79 17.70
C GLU A 68 2.50 0.49 17.80
N THR A 69 3.38 0.55 18.81
CA THR A 69 4.16 1.78 19.06
C THR A 69 5.64 1.43 19.13
N ILE A 70 6.45 2.22 18.44
CA ILE A 70 7.90 2.22 18.58
C ILE A 70 8.27 3.38 19.48
N ASN A 71 8.81 3.09 20.66
CA ASN A 71 9.25 4.12 21.59
C ASN A 71 10.66 4.62 21.23
N GLY A 72 10.85 5.94 21.21
CA GLY A 72 12.15 6.53 20.88
C GLY A 72 13.28 6.07 21.81
N GLU A 73 12.98 5.84 23.08
CA GLU A 73 13.96 5.34 24.05
C GLU A 73 14.47 3.93 23.70
N GLU A 74 13.61 3.05 23.18
CA GLU A 74 13.96 1.67 22.81
C GLU A 74 14.94 1.62 21.62
N ILE A 75 14.88 2.61 20.76
CA ILE A 75 15.76 2.73 19.59
C ILE A 75 16.93 3.70 19.81
N GLY A 76 17.14 4.20 21.06
CA GLY A 76 18.20 5.14 21.39
C GLY A 76 18.08 6.46 20.65
N LEU A 77 16.86 6.95 20.38
CA LEU A 77 16.61 8.20 19.67
C LEU A 77 17.19 9.38 20.44
N HIS A 78 18.01 10.18 19.81
CA HIS A 78 18.67 11.35 20.40
C HIS A 78 18.92 12.46 19.39
N THR A 79 19.11 13.68 19.88
CA THR A 79 19.42 14.82 19.04
C THR A 79 20.89 14.83 18.62
N VAL A 80 21.15 15.20 17.37
CA VAL A 80 22.50 15.46 16.83
C VAL A 80 22.49 16.80 16.15
N PHE A 81 23.37 17.71 16.59
CA PHE A 81 23.50 19.04 15.98
C PHE A 81 24.87 19.19 15.35
N ASP A 82 24.92 19.29 14.03
CA ASP A 82 26.13 19.36 13.22
C ASP A 82 26.51 20.82 12.81
N GLY A 83 25.80 21.82 13.34
CA GLY A 83 25.97 23.23 12.99
C GLY A 83 25.13 23.69 11.80
N SER A 84 24.33 22.86 11.21
CA SER A 84 23.44 23.22 10.07
C SER A 84 22.43 24.31 10.44
N LEU A 85 21.93 24.30 11.67
CA LEU A 85 21.01 25.33 12.17
C LEU A 85 21.68 26.70 12.23
N GLU A 86 22.89 26.78 12.75
CA GLU A 86 23.70 27.99 12.82
C GLU A 86 24.06 28.50 11.41
N GLU A 87 24.38 27.60 10.49
CA GLU A 87 24.72 27.92 9.12
C GLU A 87 23.57 28.63 8.38
N ILE A 88 22.32 28.21 8.57
CA ILE A 88 21.15 28.88 7.99
C ILE A 88 21.10 30.35 8.44
N ILE A 89 21.25 30.62 9.74
CA ILE A 89 21.26 31.99 10.28
C ILE A 89 22.44 32.77 9.72
N ARG A 90 23.63 32.18 9.64
CA ARG A 90 24.85 32.84 9.13
C ARG A 90 24.72 33.24 7.66
N GLN A 91 24.07 32.44 6.84
CA GLN A 91 23.84 32.72 5.43
C GLN A 91 22.69 33.71 5.20
N GLN A 92 21.86 33.93 6.22
CA GLN A 92 20.69 34.77 6.15
C GLN A 92 21.13 36.27 6.04
N ASN A 93 20.69 36.97 4.98
CA ASN A 93 20.84 38.41 4.93
C ASN A 93 19.69 39.10 5.65
N PRO A 94 19.88 39.66 6.85
CA PRO A 94 18.82 40.19 7.68
C PRO A 94 17.95 41.28 7.01
N PHE A 95 18.57 42.06 6.09
CA PHE A 95 17.86 43.12 5.37
C PHE A 95 16.90 42.62 4.29
N ARG A 96 16.85 41.31 4.02
CA ARG A 96 15.89 40.72 3.08
C ARG A 96 14.58 40.20 3.73
N TRP A 97 14.39 40.44 5.03
CA TRP A 97 13.22 39.97 5.78
C TRP A 97 11.85 40.34 5.16
N PRO A 98 11.65 41.53 4.51
CA PRO A 98 10.34 41.84 3.93
C PRO A 98 9.92 40.88 2.82
N ARG A 99 10.89 40.20 2.16
CA ARG A 99 10.60 39.19 1.13
C ARG A 99 9.86 37.98 1.70
N TYR A 100 10.00 37.75 2.98
CA TYR A 100 9.48 36.53 3.66
C TYR A 100 8.23 36.80 4.51
N LEU A 101 7.58 37.97 4.34
CA LEU A 101 6.37 38.32 5.06
C LEU A 101 5.15 37.44 4.69
N LEU A 102 5.13 36.92 3.48
CA LEU A 102 4.01 36.10 2.99
C LEU A 102 4.37 34.60 2.89
N LYS A 103 5.62 34.29 2.62
CA LYS A 103 6.11 32.91 2.49
C LYS A 103 7.57 32.87 2.88
N GLY A 104 7.90 32.05 3.88
CA GLY A 104 9.27 31.82 4.34
C GLY A 104 10.01 30.75 3.55
N PRO A 105 11.32 30.61 3.83
CA PRO A 105 12.14 29.52 3.31
C PRO A 105 11.77 28.21 4.02
N SER A 106 11.96 27.10 3.31
CA SER A 106 11.86 25.75 3.87
C SER A 106 13.19 25.04 3.72
N TYR A 107 13.61 24.37 4.78
CA TYR A 107 14.85 23.60 4.84
C TYR A 107 14.57 22.17 5.27
N ASP A 108 15.30 21.24 4.69
CA ASP A 108 15.32 19.85 5.08
C ASP A 108 16.71 19.49 5.58
N ILE A 109 16.84 19.25 6.88
CA ILE A 109 18.10 18.92 7.56
C ILE A 109 18.01 17.48 8.04
N LYS A 110 18.77 16.58 7.42
CA LYS A 110 18.72 15.14 7.69
C LYS A 110 19.39 14.71 9.01
N THR A 111 20.25 15.55 9.58
CA THR A 111 21.15 15.21 10.69
C THR A 111 20.80 15.88 12.01
N MET A 112 19.51 16.13 12.29
CA MET A 112 19.10 16.72 13.57
C MET A 112 18.81 15.70 14.66
N ILE A 113 18.52 14.48 14.28
CA ILE A 113 18.25 13.35 15.17
C ILE A 113 18.98 12.11 14.65
N ALA A 114 19.33 11.23 15.55
CA ALA A 114 19.89 9.92 15.25
C ALA A 114 19.30 8.86 16.17
N TYR A 115 19.35 7.63 15.73
CA TYR A 115 18.91 6.46 16.49
C TYR A 115 19.82 5.27 16.15
N ASP A 116 19.74 4.22 16.98
CA ASP A 116 20.46 2.97 16.74
C ASP A 116 19.66 2.10 15.74
N ALA A 117 20.24 1.89 14.55
CA ALA A 117 19.60 1.11 13.49
C ALA A 117 19.43 -0.38 13.86
N ASP A 118 20.34 -0.92 14.67
CA ASP A 118 20.24 -2.32 15.11
C ASP A 118 19.16 -2.46 16.19
N ALA A 119 19.06 -1.48 17.10
CA ALA A 119 17.98 -1.42 18.07
C ALA A 119 16.62 -1.27 17.37
N LEU A 120 16.50 -0.39 16.36
CA LEU A 120 15.28 -0.27 15.58
C LEU A 120 14.92 -1.61 14.90
N ALA A 121 15.89 -2.28 14.29
CA ALA A 121 15.63 -3.57 13.64
C ALA A 121 15.16 -4.65 14.65
N GLN A 122 15.71 -4.65 15.87
CA GLN A 122 15.26 -5.54 16.93
C GLN A 122 13.86 -5.19 17.42
N THR A 123 13.56 -3.92 17.65
CA THR A 123 12.24 -3.44 18.06
C THR A 123 11.20 -3.82 17.03
N LEU A 124 11.44 -3.53 15.73
CA LEU A 124 10.55 -3.94 14.65
C LEU A 124 10.31 -5.44 14.61
N GLY A 125 11.39 -6.24 14.73
CA GLY A 125 11.28 -7.71 14.73
C GLY A 125 10.54 -8.28 15.95
N GLY A 126 10.41 -7.52 17.03
CA GLY A 126 9.67 -7.87 18.23
C GLY A 126 8.18 -7.49 18.21
N LEU A 127 7.75 -6.66 17.26
CA LEU A 127 6.36 -6.26 17.14
C LEU A 127 5.47 -7.43 16.70
N SER A 128 4.26 -7.50 17.22
CA SER A 128 3.35 -8.63 16.97
C SER A 128 2.87 -8.68 15.51
N CYS A 129 2.84 -7.54 14.82
CA CYS A 129 2.51 -7.44 13.41
C CYS A 129 3.54 -8.11 12.47
N PHE A 130 4.75 -8.39 12.95
CA PHE A 130 5.77 -9.13 12.22
C PHE A 130 5.87 -10.61 12.62
N ASP A 131 5.04 -11.06 13.56
CA ASP A 131 4.97 -12.49 13.89
C ASP A 131 4.40 -13.29 12.71
N SER A 132 5.27 -14.02 12.04
CA SER A 132 4.91 -14.83 10.88
C SER A 132 3.88 -15.92 11.18
N SER A 133 3.73 -16.33 12.45
CA SER A 133 2.73 -17.32 12.86
C SER A 133 1.30 -16.77 12.86
N ARG A 134 1.16 -15.45 12.94
CA ARG A 134 -0.12 -14.72 12.93
C ARG A 134 -0.42 -14.10 11.57
N ALA A 135 0.59 -13.96 10.73
CA ALA A 135 0.46 -13.31 9.43
C ALA A 135 -0.28 -14.20 8.42
N VAL A 136 -1.29 -13.64 7.77
CA VAL A 136 -1.97 -14.26 6.63
C VAL A 136 -1.25 -13.83 5.36
N LEU A 137 -0.79 -14.81 4.57
CA LEU A 137 -0.21 -14.53 3.26
C LEU A 137 -1.30 -14.06 2.28
N PRO A 138 -1.01 -13.10 1.41
CA PRO A 138 -1.91 -12.78 0.31
C PRO A 138 -2.00 -13.98 -0.63
N SER A 139 -3.17 -14.21 -1.20
CA SER A 139 -3.38 -15.21 -2.24
C SER A 139 -4.05 -14.60 -3.45
N ASP A 140 -3.64 -15.06 -4.63
CA ASP A 140 -4.18 -14.61 -5.90
C ASP A 140 -5.63 -15.11 -6.09
N ALA A 141 -6.43 -14.32 -6.82
CA ALA A 141 -7.68 -14.80 -7.35
C ALA A 141 -7.42 -15.92 -8.36
N TYR A 142 -8.28 -16.93 -8.36
CA TYR A 142 -8.17 -18.09 -9.26
C TYR A 142 -9.51 -18.58 -9.73
N LEU A 143 -9.50 -19.45 -10.74
CA LEU A 143 -10.70 -20.11 -11.22
C LEU A 143 -11.04 -21.30 -10.33
N SER A 144 -12.29 -21.38 -9.87
CA SER A 144 -12.76 -22.51 -9.06
C SER A 144 -12.73 -23.83 -9.85
N ASP A 145 -12.81 -24.94 -9.14
CA ASP A 145 -13.24 -26.19 -9.73
C ASP A 145 -14.68 -26.08 -10.24
N TYR A 146 -15.08 -27.03 -11.09
CA TYR A 146 -16.45 -27.13 -11.55
C TYR A 146 -17.39 -27.48 -10.40
N VAL A 147 -18.53 -26.79 -10.34
CA VAL A 147 -19.59 -27.09 -9.38
C VAL A 147 -20.89 -27.41 -10.15
N SER A 148 -21.46 -28.60 -9.92
CA SER A 148 -22.68 -29.05 -10.60
C SER A 148 -23.80 -28.02 -10.48
N GLY A 149 -24.41 -27.69 -11.61
CA GLY A 149 -25.46 -26.68 -11.72
C GLY A 149 -25.03 -25.22 -11.58
N GLN A 150 -23.76 -24.93 -11.24
CA GLN A 150 -23.24 -23.58 -11.12
C GLN A 150 -22.12 -23.26 -12.13
N GLY A 151 -21.38 -24.30 -12.56
CA GLY A 151 -20.23 -24.15 -13.45
C GLY A 151 -18.98 -23.69 -12.72
N TYR A 152 -18.16 -22.89 -13.41
CA TYR A 152 -16.91 -22.30 -12.91
C TYR A 152 -17.14 -20.87 -12.43
N SER A 153 -16.51 -20.52 -11.33
CA SER A 153 -16.53 -19.17 -10.76
C SER A 153 -15.12 -18.66 -10.49
N ILE A 154 -14.97 -17.36 -10.27
CA ILE A 154 -13.70 -16.80 -9.81
C ILE A 154 -13.71 -16.78 -8.29
N VAL A 155 -12.76 -17.48 -7.68
CA VAL A 155 -12.50 -17.38 -6.25
C VAL A 155 -11.70 -16.08 -6.03
N PRO A 156 -12.19 -15.15 -5.19
CA PRO A 156 -11.53 -13.88 -4.97
C PRO A 156 -10.15 -14.04 -4.34
N GLU A 157 -9.32 -13.06 -4.58
CA GLU A 157 -8.06 -12.86 -3.87
C GLU A 157 -8.25 -12.64 -2.37
N THR A 158 -7.23 -12.97 -1.59
CA THR A 158 -7.10 -12.58 -0.18
C THR A 158 -5.99 -11.57 -0.04
N GLU A 159 -6.26 -10.40 0.54
CA GLU A 159 -5.27 -9.34 0.73
C GLU A 159 -4.17 -9.75 1.73
N GLY A 160 -4.52 -10.56 2.71
CA GLY A 160 -3.59 -10.97 3.75
C GLY A 160 -3.21 -9.84 4.73
N THR A 161 -2.37 -10.20 5.71
CA THR A 161 -1.85 -9.26 6.72
C THR A 161 -0.32 -9.27 6.78
N THR A 162 0.34 -9.89 5.80
CA THR A 162 1.81 -9.95 5.75
C THR A 162 2.38 -8.62 5.33
N LEU A 163 3.22 -8.03 6.18
CA LEU A 163 3.97 -6.81 5.89
C LEU A 163 5.19 -7.07 5.01
N ASP A 164 5.55 -6.07 4.23
CA ASP A 164 6.81 -5.99 3.49
C ASP A 164 7.82 -5.24 4.36
N MET A 165 8.73 -5.96 5.01
CA MET A 165 9.68 -5.41 5.98
C MET A 165 10.53 -4.28 5.40
N ASP A 166 10.95 -4.40 4.15
CA ASP A 166 11.81 -3.37 3.52
C ASP A 166 11.04 -2.06 3.35
N LYS A 167 9.77 -2.14 2.93
CA LYS A 167 8.91 -0.97 2.81
C LYS A 167 8.61 -0.35 4.17
N VAL A 168 8.24 -1.17 5.16
CA VAL A 168 7.98 -0.67 6.51
C VAL A 168 9.19 0.04 7.05
N ARG A 169 10.39 -0.57 6.94
CA ARG A 169 11.63 0.05 7.42
C ARG A 169 11.88 1.41 6.78
N ALA A 170 11.74 1.51 5.46
CA ALA A 170 11.94 2.77 4.75
C ALA A 170 10.96 3.86 5.21
N GLN A 171 9.69 3.52 5.43
CA GLN A 171 8.68 4.46 5.90
C GLN A 171 8.87 4.85 7.38
N VAL A 172 9.30 3.90 8.22
CA VAL A 172 9.63 4.15 9.63
C VAL A 172 10.85 5.06 9.74
N ASP A 173 11.90 4.83 8.96
CA ASP A 173 13.09 5.70 8.92
C ASP A 173 12.72 7.15 8.56
N GLU A 174 11.84 7.35 7.59
CA GLU A 174 11.35 8.68 7.19
C GLU A 174 10.47 9.31 8.29
N ALA A 175 9.57 8.54 8.89
CA ALA A 175 8.69 8.99 9.96
C ALA A 175 9.50 9.41 11.22
N ILE A 176 10.48 8.61 11.64
CA ILE A 176 11.36 8.94 12.76
C ILE A 176 12.16 10.21 12.44
N SER A 177 12.73 10.31 11.24
CA SER A 177 13.53 11.46 10.82
C SER A 177 12.77 12.79 10.83
N SER A 178 11.45 12.73 10.65
CA SER A 178 10.55 13.90 10.72
C SER A 178 9.83 14.04 12.07
N LEU A 179 10.07 13.13 13.03
CA LEU A 179 9.33 13.03 14.30
C LEU A 179 7.80 12.94 14.06
N ALA A 180 7.38 12.21 13.03
CA ALA A 180 5.97 11.97 12.76
C ALA A 180 5.34 11.21 13.92
N PRO A 181 4.13 11.57 14.39
CA PRO A 181 3.51 10.90 15.53
C PRO A 181 2.89 9.55 15.17
N GLU A 182 2.55 9.35 13.91
CA GLU A 182 1.86 8.16 13.43
C GLU A 182 2.22 7.81 11.99
N LEU A 183 2.07 6.54 11.64
CA LEU A 183 2.35 5.99 10.32
C LEU A 183 1.27 4.96 9.96
N ASP A 184 0.52 5.20 8.91
CA ASP A 184 -0.50 4.27 8.40
C ASP A 184 0.12 3.33 7.37
N LEU A 185 0.40 2.08 7.80
CA LEU A 185 1.08 1.10 6.97
C LEU A 185 0.22 0.58 5.81
N ASP A 186 -1.11 0.62 5.94
CA ASP A 186 -1.99 0.21 4.85
C ASP A 186 -2.10 1.30 3.78
N ALA A 187 -2.31 2.54 4.19
CA ALA A 187 -2.36 3.69 3.27
C ALA A 187 -1.04 3.86 2.49
N LEU A 188 0.10 3.50 3.08
CA LEU A 188 1.43 3.56 2.46
C LEU A 188 1.79 2.31 1.64
N GLY A 189 0.88 1.32 1.56
CA GLY A 189 1.10 0.11 0.77
C GLY A 189 2.23 -0.78 1.30
N CYS A 190 2.42 -0.81 2.63
CA CYS A 190 3.43 -1.61 3.29
C CYS A 190 3.07 -3.10 3.42
N TYR A 191 1.88 -3.50 3.00
CA TYR A 191 1.48 -4.91 2.95
C TYR A 191 1.84 -5.56 1.62
N LYS A 192 2.17 -6.85 1.68
CA LYS A 192 2.23 -7.67 0.47
C LYS A 192 0.84 -7.77 -0.13
N SER A 193 0.75 -7.75 -1.44
CA SER A 193 -0.51 -7.75 -2.16
C SER A 193 -0.58 -8.91 -3.14
N PRO A 194 -1.77 -9.45 -3.42
CA PRO A 194 -1.95 -10.45 -4.46
C PRO A 194 -1.60 -9.87 -5.83
N SER A 195 -1.02 -10.71 -6.68
CA SER A 195 -0.64 -10.35 -8.06
C SER A 195 -1.83 -10.39 -9.01
N ILE A 196 -2.77 -11.31 -8.77
CA ILE A 196 -3.98 -11.50 -9.57
C ILE A 196 -5.21 -11.20 -8.71
N ARG A 197 -6.05 -10.30 -9.21
CA ARG A 197 -7.29 -9.89 -8.53
C ARG A 197 -8.51 -10.40 -9.27
N ARG A 198 -9.67 -10.51 -8.61
CA ARG A 198 -10.96 -10.96 -9.17
C ARG A 198 -11.38 -10.23 -10.44
N GLY A 199 -10.91 -9.00 -10.65
CA GLY A 199 -11.14 -8.20 -11.85
C GLY A 199 -10.20 -8.53 -13.01
N ASN A 200 -9.35 -9.55 -12.90
CA ASN A 200 -8.42 -9.94 -13.96
C ASN A 200 -9.19 -10.44 -15.19
N THR A 201 -8.88 -9.84 -16.35
CA THR A 201 -9.59 -10.12 -17.61
C THR A 201 -9.33 -11.52 -18.13
N SER A 202 -8.12 -12.06 -17.92
CA SER A 202 -7.79 -13.43 -18.36
C SER A 202 -8.53 -14.47 -17.54
N LEU A 203 -8.69 -14.26 -16.21
CA LEU A 203 -9.54 -15.14 -15.38
C LEU A 203 -11.00 -15.09 -15.82
N ALA A 204 -11.51 -13.89 -16.11
CA ALA A 204 -12.89 -13.74 -16.58
C ALA A 204 -13.10 -14.45 -17.92
N ALA A 205 -12.17 -14.28 -18.86
CA ALA A 205 -12.21 -14.96 -20.15
C ALA A 205 -12.15 -16.50 -20.00
N ALA A 206 -11.28 -16.99 -19.13
CA ALA A 206 -11.14 -18.43 -18.87
C ALA A 206 -12.39 -19.03 -18.23
N ARG A 207 -13.04 -18.32 -17.29
CA ARG A 207 -14.34 -18.69 -16.72
C ARG A 207 -15.42 -18.76 -17.79
N ASP A 208 -15.54 -17.71 -18.60
CA ASP A 208 -16.59 -17.59 -19.59
C ASP A 208 -16.42 -18.63 -20.71
N ALA A 209 -15.18 -18.90 -21.12
CA ALA A 209 -14.87 -19.93 -22.10
C ALA A 209 -15.31 -21.33 -21.61
N ARG A 210 -15.01 -21.69 -20.35
CA ARG A 210 -15.42 -22.98 -19.77
C ARG A 210 -16.94 -23.05 -19.59
N ASN A 211 -17.54 -21.99 -19.04
CA ASN A 211 -18.97 -21.94 -18.79
C ASN A 211 -19.80 -22.00 -20.07
N ARG A 212 -19.27 -21.55 -21.20
CA ARG A 212 -19.93 -21.72 -22.49
C ARG A 212 -20.18 -23.18 -22.83
N TYR A 213 -19.26 -24.08 -22.49
CA TYR A 213 -19.42 -25.52 -22.73
C TYR A 213 -20.30 -26.18 -21.67
N VAL A 214 -20.06 -25.96 -20.40
CA VAL A 214 -20.79 -26.66 -19.33
C VAL A 214 -22.25 -26.19 -19.14
N ASN A 215 -22.58 -25.00 -19.70
CA ASN A 215 -23.98 -24.55 -19.74
C ASN A 215 -24.79 -25.13 -20.89
N MET A 216 -24.15 -25.93 -21.76
CA MET A 216 -24.89 -26.63 -22.82
C MET A 216 -25.54 -27.88 -22.29
N THR A 217 -26.74 -28.17 -22.82
CA THR A 217 -27.44 -29.41 -22.58
C THR A 217 -27.83 -30.04 -23.91
N VAL A 218 -27.47 -31.29 -24.09
CA VAL A 218 -27.84 -32.07 -25.28
C VAL A 218 -28.70 -33.24 -24.85
N THR A 219 -29.91 -33.32 -25.37
CA THR A 219 -30.82 -34.41 -25.10
C THR A 219 -30.87 -35.38 -26.27
N TYR A 220 -30.49 -36.62 -26.03
CA TYR A 220 -30.59 -37.73 -26.98
C TYR A 220 -31.85 -38.51 -26.72
N THR A 221 -32.67 -38.76 -27.76
CA THR A 221 -33.91 -39.52 -27.66
C THR A 221 -33.79 -40.82 -28.45
N PHE A 222 -34.03 -41.94 -27.77
CA PHE A 222 -34.00 -43.30 -28.32
C PHE A 222 -35.34 -44.01 -28.08
N GLY A 223 -36.29 -43.71 -28.96
CA GLY A 223 -37.68 -44.16 -28.78
C GLY A 223 -38.33 -43.49 -27.55
N SER A 224 -38.65 -44.27 -26.54
CA SER A 224 -39.21 -43.76 -25.27
C SER A 224 -38.17 -43.43 -24.19
N LYS A 225 -36.89 -43.62 -24.48
CA LYS A 225 -35.79 -43.37 -23.54
C LYS A 225 -35.07 -42.11 -23.95
N THR A 226 -34.61 -41.36 -22.94
CA THR A 226 -33.80 -40.14 -23.11
C THR A 226 -32.51 -40.25 -22.33
N GLU A 227 -31.44 -39.71 -22.88
CA GLU A 227 -30.16 -39.47 -22.22
C GLU A 227 -29.86 -37.97 -22.30
N VAL A 228 -29.36 -37.42 -21.23
CA VAL A 228 -28.99 -35.99 -21.15
C VAL A 228 -27.49 -35.90 -20.97
N LEU A 229 -26.85 -35.14 -21.84
CA LEU A 229 -25.47 -34.73 -21.71
C LEU A 229 -25.48 -33.26 -21.27
N ASP A 230 -24.96 -32.98 -20.11
CA ASP A 230 -24.93 -31.65 -19.54
C ASP A 230 -23.52 -31.31 -18.96
N GLY A 231 -23.46 -30.26 -18.19
CA GLY A 231 -22.20 -29.77 -17.62
C GLY A 231 -21.50 -30.76 -16.71
N ASP A 232 -22.25 -31.67 -16.05
CA ASP A 232 -21.69 -32.66 -15.13
C ASP A 232 -20.83 -33.71 -15.85
N GLU A 233 -21.07 -33.94 -17.13
CA GLU A 233 -20.26 -34.81 -17.97
C GLU A 233 -19.26 -33.98 -18.80
N ILE A 234 -19.72 -32.85 -19.34
CA ILE A 234 -18.92 -32.03 -20.26
C ILE A 234 -17.67 -31.43 -19.59
N HIS A 235 -17.73 -31.09 -18.30
CA HIS A 235 -16.61 -30.49 -17.59
C HIS A 235 -15.37 -31.38 -17.57
N GLU A 236 -15.54 -32.70 -17.54
CA GLU A 236 -14.43 -33.67 -17.55
C GLU A 236 -13.70 -33.72 -18.89
N TRP A 237 -14.37 -33.28 -19.97
CA TRP A 237 -13.83 -33.30 -21.32
C TRP A 237 -13.10 -32.00 -21.71
N LEU A 238 -13.14 -30.97 -20.85
CA LEU A 238 -12.53 -29.69 -21.16
C LEU A 238 -11.03 -29.78 -21.06
N VAL A 239 -10.36 -29.44 -22.16
CA VAL A 239 -8.93 -29.22 -22.22
C VAL A 239 -8.66 -27.75 -22.47
N SER A 240 -7.63 -27.21 -21.82
CA SER A 240 -7.27 -25.80 -21.97
C SER A 240 -5.81 -25.63 -22.30
N ASP A 241 -5.53 -24.75 -23.25
CA ASP A 241 -4.21 -24.24 -23.57
C ASP A 241 -4.23 -22.72 -23.38
N GLY A 242 -3.78 -22.27 -22.22
CA GLY A 242 -3.92 -20.87 -21.80
C GLY A 242 -5.40 -20.44 -21.67
N GLU A 243 -5.79 -19.43 -22.47
CA GLU A 243 -7.17 -18.90 -22.47
C GLU A 243 -8.11 -19.69 -23.39
N GLN A 244 -7.57 -20.52 -24.27
CA GLN A 244 -8.38 -21.33 -25.19
C GLN A 244 -8.86 -22.60 -24.51
N VAL A 245 -10.16 -22.85 -24.60
CA VAL A 245 -10.82 -24.05 -24.07
C VAL A 245 -11.47 -24.80 -25.22
N SER A 246 -11.28 -26.11 -25.26
CA SER A 246 -11.87 -27.01 -26.25
C SER A 246 -12.34 -28.28 -25.56
N ILE A 247 -13.16 -29.05 -26.28
CA ILE A 247 -13.58 -30.39 -25.86
C ILE A 247 -12.53 -31.39 -26.36
N ASP A 248 -12.11 -32.31 -25.49
CA ASP A 248 -11.31 -33.46 -25.89
C ASP A 248 -12.14 -34.37 -26.82
N PRO A 249 -11.72 -34.53 -28.09
CA PRO A 249 -12.46 -35.30 -29.08
C PRO A 249 -12.55 -36.81 -28.71
N ASP A 250 -11.55 -37.34 -28.01
CA ASP A 250 -11.53 -38.75 -27.64
C ASP A 250 -12.53 -39.04 -26.54
N GLN A 251 -12.71 -38.15 -25.57
CA GLN A 251 -13.73 -38.23 -24.54
C GLN A 251 -15.14 -38.14 -25.14
N ALA A 252 -15.36 -37.16 -26.04
CA ALA A 252 -16.62 -37.04 -26.74
C ALA A 252 -16.96 -38.29 -27.58
N ALA A 253 -15.98 -38.84 -28.30
CA ALA A 253 -16.14 -40.07 -29.09
C ALA A 253 -16.42 -41.27 -28.22
N ALA A 254 -15.78 -41.40 -27.04
CA ALA A 254 -16.02 -42.46 -26.09
C ALA A 254 -17.48 -42.43 -25.57
N TYR A 255 -17.99 -41.23 -25.24
CA TYR A 255 -19.39 -41.07 -24.82
C TYR A 255 -20.36 -41.47 -25.91
N VAL A 256 -20.19 -41.02 -27.14
CA VAL A 256 -21.05 -41.40 -28.26
C VAL A 256 -21.01 -42.92 -28.49
N LYS A 257 -19.83 -43.54 -28.37
CA LYS A 257 -19.67 -44.99 -28.48
C LYS A 257 -20.41 -45.74 -27.36
N SER A 258 -20.44 -45.21 -26.14
CA SER A 258 -21.18 -45.76 -25.02
C SER A 258 -22.71 -45.75 -25.29
N LEU A 259 -23.22 -44.61 -25.80
CA LEU A 259 -24.61 -44.47 -26.24
C LEU A 259 -24.96 -45.48 -27.37
N ALA A 260 -24.07 -45.58 -28.36
CA ALA A 260 -24.29 -46.55 -29.46
C ALA A 260 -24.32 -47.98 -28.94
N SER A 261 -23.45 -48.37 -28.01
CA SER A 261 -23.48 -49.68 -27.39
C SER A 261 -24.75 -49.94 -26.61
N LYS A 262 -25.27 -48.93 -25.88
CA LYS A 262 -26.46 -49.02 -25.06
C LYS A 262 -27.78 -49.11 -25.87
N TYR A 263 -27.83 -48.38 -26.99
CA TYR A 263 -29.07 -48.19 -27.75
C TYR A 263 -29.09 -48.81 -29.16
N ASN A 264 -27.94 -49.35 -29.65
CA ASN A 264 -27.89 -49.99 -30.95
C ASN A 264 -28.77 -51.27 -30.94
N THR A 265 -29.76 -51.31 -31.80
CA THR A 265 -30.68 -52.44 -31.99
C THR A 265 -30.37 -53.20 -33.30
N ALA A 266 -29.31 -52.87 -34.04
CA ALA A 266 -28.90 -53.61 -35.23
C ALA A 266 -28.55 -55.06 -34.84
N TYR A 267 -28.96 -55.99 -35.63
CA TYR A 267 -28.75 -57.42 -35.46
C TYR A 267 -29.37 -58.05 -34.20
N ARG A 268 -30.28 -57.37 -33.49
CA ARG A 268 -31.09 -58.03 -32.43
C ARG A 268 -32.27 -58.76 -33.04
N LYS A 269 -32.42 -60.05 -32.67
CA LYS A 269 -33.63 -60.81 -33.05
C LYS A 269 -34.88 -60.15 -32.43
N ARG A 270 -35.83 -59.81 -33.29
CA ARG A 270 -37.17 -59.34 -32.83
C ARG A 270 -38.16 -60.49 -33.00
N SER A 271 -38.91 -60.78 -31.99
CA SER A 271 -40.16 -61.63 -32.12
C SER A 271 -41.26 -60.75 -32.66
N PHE A 272 -41.89 -61.16 -33.72
CA PHE A 272 -43.08 -60.55 -34.26
C PHE A 272 -44.28 -61.18 -33.65
#